data_ce014a2a6db80249cc86ca02d740d77b
#
_entry.id   ce014a2a6db80249cc86ca02d740d77b
#
_cell.length_a   1.000
_cell.length_b   1.000
_cell.length_c   1.000
_cell.angle_alpha   90.00
_cell.angle_beta   90.00
_cell.angle_gamma   90.00
#
_symmetry.space_group_name_H-M   'P 1'
#
loop_
_entity.id
_entity.type
_entity.pdbx_description
1 polymer ?
#
loop_
_entity_poly.entity_id
_entity_poly.type
_entity_poly.pdbx_seq_one_letter_code
_entity_poly.pdbx_strand_id
1 'polypeptide(L)'
;MNPNADSALGHPYALVLILAAIAGAMDALDFRVYGVFTANQAGNLVLVWERMQENPGEATLSLFSLAGCAIGVTLVIVLRFKFVFFVTPSGSRTLLYLAALFLAVT
;
A
#
# COMPACT_ATOMS: atom_id res chain seq x y z
N MET A 1 -14.04 -32.29 -12.49
CA MET A 1 -13.03 -31.22 -12.39
C MET A 1 -13.17 -30.32 -13.62
N ASN A 2 -13.49 -29.07 -13.47
CA ASN A 2 -13.74 -28.16 -14.60
C ASN A 2 -12.37 -27.64 -15.11
N PRO A 3 -11.91 -27.97 -16.30
CA PRO A 3 -10.62 -27.54 -16.83
C PRO A 3 -10.49 -26.01 -16.97
N ASN A 4 -11.62 -25.30 -16.92
CA ASN A 4 -11.64 -23.83 -16.96
C ASN A 4 -11.42 -23.18 -15.58
N ALA A 5 -11.45 -23.95 -14.48
CA ALA A 5 -11.21 -23.40 -13.14
C ALA A 5 -9.71 -23.10 -12.91
N ASP A 6 -8.84 -23.90 -13.50
CA ASP A 6 -7.39 -23.74 -13.32
C ASP A 6 -6.84 -22.52 -14.10
N SER A 7 -7.46 -22.18 -15.22
CA SER A 7 -7.10 -20.97 -15.98
C SER A 7 -7.54 -19.67 -15.28
N ALA A 8 -8.61 -19.72 -14.50
CA ALA A 8 -9.10 -18.57 -13.73
C ALA A 8 -8.25 -18.30 -12.48
N LEU A 9 -7.56 -19.31 -11.95
CA LEU A 9 -6.69 -19.19 -10.78
C LEU A 9 -5.29 -18.62 -11.11
N GLY A 10 -4.84 -18.73 -12.36
CA GLY A 10 -3.54 -18.18 -12.77
C GLY A 10 -3.50 -16.64 -12.82
N HIS A 11 -4.63 -16.01 -13.17
CA HIS A 11 -4.70 -14.55 -13.30
C HIS A 11 -4.55 -13.76 -11.99
N PRO A 12 -5.16 -14.15 -10.86
CA PRO A 12 -4.99 -13.42 -9.61
C PRO A 12 -3.57 -13.48 -9.07
N TYR A 13 -2.85 -14.58 -9.24
CA TYR A 13 -1.45 -14.68 -8.81
C TYR A 13 -0.52 -13.79 -9.65
N ALA A 14 -0.70 -13.75 -10.96
CA ALA A 14 0.05 -12.86 -11.84
C ALA A 14 -0.16 -11.39 -11.45
N LEU A 15 -1.41 -11.00 -11.18
CA LEU A 15 -1.75 -9.66 -10.73
C LEU A 15 -1.08 -9.30 -9.39
N VAL A 16 -1.11 -10.21 -8.43
CA VAL A 16 -0.45 -10.03 -7.12
C VAL A 16 1.06 -9.84 -7.28
N LEU A 17 1.69 -10.65 -8.13
CA LEU A 17 3.14 -10.53 -8.40
C LEU A 17 3.48 -9.19 -9.07
N ILE A 18 2.68 -8.74 -10.03
CA ILE A 18 2.87 -7.45 -10.68
C ILE A 18 2.71 -6.31 -9.68
N LEU A 19 1.66 -6.33 -8.85
CA LEU A 19 1.44 -5.31 -7.82
C LEU A 19 2.57 -5.30 -6.79
N ALA A 20 3.05 -6.46 -6.37
CA ALA A 20 4.19 -6.57 -5.45
C ALA A 20 5.48 -6.00 -6.06
N ALA A 21 5.73 -6.26 -7.35
CA ALA A 21 6.88 -5.73 -8.06
C ALA A 21 6.80 -4.19 -8.18
N ILE A 22 5.64 -3.65 -8.50
CA ILE A 22 5.41 -2.20 -8.56
C ILE A 22 5.60 -1.57 -7.18
N ALA A 23 5.04 -2.15 -6.13
CA ALA A 23 5.18 -1.65 -4.75
C ALA A 23 6.65 -1.64 -4.32
N GLY A 24 7.41 -2.69 -4.62
CA GLY A 24 8.83 -2.77 -4.32
C GLY A 24 9.67 -1.76 -5.10
N ALA A 25 9.36 -1.52 -6.37
CA ALA A 25 10.03 -0.51 -7.18
C ALA A 25 9.74 0.91 -6.65
N MET A 26 8.49 1.20 -6.27
CA MET A 26 8.11 2.48 -5.66
C MET A 26 8.85 2.69 -4.34
N ASP A 27 8.90 1.68 -3.48
CA ASP A 27 9.64 1.75 -2.21
C ASP A 27 11.12 2.05 -2.41
N ALA A 28 11.75 1.44 -3.41
CA ALA A 28 13.16 1.67 -3.70
C ALA A 28 13.42 3.12 -4.17
N LEU A 29 12.53 3.66 -4.99
CA LEU A 29 12.60 5.05 -5.46
C LEU A 29 12.36 6.04 -4.32
N ASP A 30 11.30 5.82 -3.54
CA ASP A 30 10.92 6.71 -2.44
C ASP A 30 11.98 6.71 -1.34
N PHE A 31 12.53 5.55 -1.03
CA PHE A 31 13.64 5.47 -0.08
C PHE A 31 14.87 6.23 -0.56
N ARG A 32 15.17 6.18 -1.85
CA ARG A 32 16.30 6.91 -2.43
C ARG A 32 16.11 8.43 -2.40
N VAL A 33 14.89 8.90 -2.61
CA VAL A 33 14.57 10.34 -2.73
C VAL A 33 14.24 10.95 -1.36
N TYR A 34 13.42 10.28 -0.58
CA TYR A 34 12.86 10.79 0.68
C TYR A 34 13.40 10.10 1.92
N GLY A 35 14.10 8.98 1.76
CA GLY A 35 14.59 8.17 2.87
C GLY A 35 13.51 7.46 3.67
N VAL A 36 12.31 7.28 3.11
CA VAL A 36 11.18 6.57 3.72
C VAL A 36 10.58 5.58 2.73
N PHE A 37 9.95 4.53 3.23
CA PHE A 37 9.24 3.56 2.42
C PHE A 37 7.77 3.94 2.30
N THR A 38 7.17 3.79 1.12
CA THR A 38 5.75 4.03 0.91
C THR A 38 4.92 2.80 1.26
N ALA A 39 5.33 1.62 0.83
CA ALA A 39 4.61 0.37 1.05
C ALA A 39 5.16 -0.43 2.25
N ASN A 40 6.47 -0.41 2.48
CA ASN A 40 7.11 -1.16 3.56
C ASN A 40 7.08 -0.41 4.90
N GLN A 41 5.94 -0.45 5.59
CA GLN A 41 5.78 0.23 6.88
C GLN A 41 6.61 -0.38 8.01
N ALA A 42 6.94 -1.67 7.93
CA ALA A 42 7.88 -2.30 8.87
C ALA A 42 9.27 -1.65 8.78
N GLY A 43 9.73 -1.36 7.56
CA GLY A 43 10.97 -0.60 7.33
C GLY A 43 10.92 0.80 7.95
N ASN A 44 9.82 1.51 7.79
CA ASN A 44 9.64 2.82 8.41
C ASN A 44 9.69 2.78 9.93
N LEU A 45 9.16 1.73 10.56
CA LEU A 45 9.22 1.57 12.00
C LEU A 45 10.68 1.41 12.50
N VAL A 46 11.49 0.64 11.78
CA VAL A 46 12.93 0.50 12.08
C VAL A 46 13.64 1.85 11.89
N LEU A 47 13.34 2.57 10.80
CA LEU A 47 13.91 3.89 10.54
C LEU A 47 13.54 4.92 11.61
N VAL A 48 12.33 4.89 12.14
CA VAL A 48 11.95 5.76 13.27
C VAL A 48 12.86 5.50 14.47
N TRP A 49 13.04 4.24 14.82
CA TRP A 49 13.87 3.86 15.96
C TRP A 49 15.33 4.30 15.78
N GLU A 50 15.92 4.02 14.63
CA GLU A 50 17.31 4.36 14.31
C GLU A 50 17.52 5.89 14.30
N ARG A 51 16.66 6.61 13.57
CA ARG A 51 16.79 8.07 13.41
C ARG A 51 16.48 8.86 14.66
N MET A 52 15.60 8.37 15.54
CA MET A 52 15.36 9.02 16.83
C MET A 52 16.63 9.10 17.69
N GLN A 53 17.57 8.18 17.50
CA GLN A 53 18.84 8.19 18.23
C GLN A 53 19.87 9.13 17.61
N GLU A 54 19.89 9.26 16.29
CA GLU A 54 20.89 10.03 15.55
C GLU A 54 20.41 11.44 15.18
N ASN A 55 19.23 11.54 14.59
CA ASN A 55 18.65 12.81 14.12
C ASN A 55 17.12 12.79 14.20
N PRO A 56 16.54 13.28 15.31
CA PRO A 56 15.09 13.26 15.52
C PRO A 56 14.28 13.95 14.42
N GLY A 57 14.84 14.93 13.72
CA GLY A 57 14.17 15.63 12.63
C GLY A 57 13.87 14.70 11.43
N GLU A 58 14.75 13.76 11.14
CA GLU A 58 14.55 12.80 10.04
C GLU A 58 13.56 11.70 10.40
N ALA A 59 13.38 11.38 11.68
CA ALA A 59 12.39 10.42 12.14
C ALA A 59 10.95 10.87 11.83
N THR A 60 10.73 12.18 11.73
CA THR A 60 9.42 12.78 11.49
C THR A 60 8.78 12.27 10.19
N LEU A 61 9.56 12.18 9.11
CA LEU A 61 9.05 11.68 7.81
C LEU A 61 8.57 10.23 7.91
N SER A 62 9.32 9.36 8.61
CA SER A 62 8.93 7.97 8.83
C SER A 62 7.68 7.87 9.71
N LEU A 63 7.54 8.74 10.71
CA LEU A 63 6.34 8.82 11.54
C LEU A 63 5.12 9.28 10.74
N PHE A 64 5.25 10.25 9.86
CA PHE A 64 4.15 10.66 8.97
C PHE A 64 3.72 9.54 8.02
N SER A 65 4.66 8.77 7.47
CA SER A 65 4.33 7.61 6.64
C SER A 65 3.56 6.55 7.43
N LEU A 66 4.00 6.22 8.65
CA LEU A 66 3.30 5.28 9.52
C LEU A 66 1.90 5.77 9.91
N ALA A 67 1.77 7.03 10.28
CA ALA A 67 0.48 7.64 10.63
C ALA A 67 -0.47 7.65 9.44
N GLY A 68 0.00 8.03 8.26
CA GLY A 68 -0.77 8.02 7.03
C GLY A 68 -1.29 6.62 6.67
N CYS A 69 -0.43 5.61 6.80
CA CYS A 69 -0.81 4.22 6.59
C CYS A 69 -1.87 3.77 7.60
N ALA A 70 -1.70 4.05 8.89
CA ALA A 70 -2.66 3.70 9.93
C ALA A 70 -4.03 4.36 9.71
N ILE A 71 -4.04 5.65 9.36
CA ILE A 71 -5.26 6.38 9.03
C ILE A 71 -5.94 5.77 7.79
N GLY A 72 -5.18 5.50 6.73
CA GLY A 72 -5.70 4.90 5.50
C GLY A 72 -6.32 3.53 5.72
N VAL A 73 -5.66 2.65 6.44
CA VAL A 73 -6.17 1.32 6.78
C VAL A 73 -7.44 1.42 7.63
N THR A 74 -7.42 2.28 8.66
CA THR A 74 -8.58 2.50 9.52
C THR A 74 -9.77 3.02 8.73
N LEU A 75 -9.54 4.00 7.84
CA LEU A 75 -10.58 4.55 6.98
C LEU A 75 -11.21 3.49 6.08
N VAL A 76 -10.38 2.65 5.42
CA VAL A 76 -10.87 1.56 4.57
C VAL A 76 -11.71 0.56 5.37
N ILE A 77 -11.25 0.18 6.58
CA ILE A 77 -12.00 -0.72 7.46
C ILE A 77 -13.35 -0.12 7.84
N VAL A 78 -13.37 1.12 8.29
CA VAL A 78 -14.62 1.83 8.68
C VAL A 78 -15.58 1.94 7.50
N LEU A 79 -15.08 2.31 6.32
CA LEU A 79 -15.89 2.40 5.12
C LEU A 79 -16.44 1.05 4.69
N ARG A 80 -15.65 -0.01 4.79
CA ARG A 80 -16.09 -1.37 4.50
C ARG A 80 -17.24 -1.82 5.40
N PHE A 81 -17.19 -1.49 6.69
CA PHE A 81 -18.26 -1.85 7.62
C PHE A 81 -19.52 -0.99 7.47
N LYS A 82 -19.37 0.29 7.09
CA LYS A 82 -20.50 1.20 6.95
C LYS A 82 -21.18 1.13 5.58
N PHE A 83 -20.43 0.81 4.53
CA PHE A 83 -20.91 0.83 3.15
C PHE A 83 -20.72 -0.53 2.48
N VAL A 84 -21.81 -1.32 2.39
CA VAL A 84 -21.86 -2.59 1.67
C VAL A 84 -21.44 -2.46 0.20
N PHE A 85 -21.48 -1.25 -0.35
CA PHE A 85 -21.05 -0.92 -1.71
C PHE A 85 -19.61 -1.37 -2.00
N PHE A 86 -18.70 -1.30 -1.04
CA PHE A 86 -17.30 -1.72 -1.22
C PHE A 86 -17.11 -3.24 -1.28
N VAL A 87 -18.14 -4.02 -0.99
CA VAL A 87 -18.13 -5.48 -1.09
C VAL A 87 -18.48 -5.95 -2.50
N THR A 88 -19.02 -5.08 -3.35
CA THR A 88 -19.38 -5.41 -4.73
C THR A 88 -18.13 -5.38 -5.64
N PRO A 89 -18.08 -6.24 -6.70
CA PRO A 89 -16.95 -6.25 -7.64
C PRO A 89 -16.71 -4.89 -8.31
N SER A 90 -17.77 -4.11 -8.56
CA SER A 90 -17.66 -2.77 -9.13
C SER A 90 -17.03 -1.76 -8.15
N GLY A 91 -17.33 -1.86 -6.86
CA GLY A 91 -16.73 -1.04 -5.82
C GLY A 91 -15.22 -1.28 -5.67
N SER A 92 -14.80 -2.54 -5.74
CA SER A 92 -13.38 -2.91 -5.70
C SER A 92 -12.59 -2.33 -6.88
N ARG A 93 -13.18 -2.32 -8.09
CA ARG A 93 -12.55 -1.71 -9.26
C ARG A 93 -12.40 -0.21 -9.10
N THR A 94 -13.42 0.47 -8.60
CA THR A 94 -13.39 1.91 -8.33
C THR A 94 -12.28 2.26 -7.34
N LEU A 95 -12.10 1.49 -6.27
CA LEU A 95 -11.03 1.69 -5.31
C LEU A 95 -9.64 1.51 -5.93
N LEU A 96 -9.47 0.53 -6.82
CA LEU A 96 -8.21 0.33 -7.54
C LEU A 96 -7.90 1.51 -8.46
N TYR A 97 -8.88 2.04 -9.17
CA TYR A 97 -8.69 3.22 -10.02
C TYR A 97 -8.35 4.47 -9.21
N LEU A 98 -9.01 4.68 -8.08
CA LEU A 98 -8.69 5.80 -7.19
C LEU A 98 -7.29 5.68 -6.59
N ALA A 99 -6.88 4.47 -6.20
CA ALA A 99 -5.53 4.22 -5.71
C ALA A 99 -4.47 4.48 -6.80
N ALA A 100 -4.72 4.01 -8.04
CA ALA A 100 -3.83 4.25 -9.17
C ALA A 100 -3.75 5.74 -9.52
N LEU A 101 -4.87 6.46 -9.49
CA LEU A 101 -4.90 7.91 -9.71
C LEU A 101 -4.11 8.65 -8.63
N PHE A 102 -4.28 8.28 -7.37
CA PHE A 102 -3.55 8.88 -6.25
C PHE A 102 -2.04 8.69 -6.40
N LEU A 103 -1.60 7.47 -6.75
CA LEU A 103 -0.19 7.19 -7.02
C LEU A 103 0.36 7.96 -8.23
N ALA A 104 -0.45 8.17 -9.27
CA ALA A 104 -0.02 8.91 -10.46
C ALA A 104 0.14 10.42 -10.21
N VAL A 105 -0.56 10.97 -9.22
CA VAL A 105 -0.53 12.41 -8.86
C VAL A 105 0.59 12.72 -7.86
N THR A 106 1.01 11.73 -7.10
CA THR A 106 2.11 11.86 -6.12
C THR A 106 3.45 11.53 -6.75
#